data_dbbab148287c332a33b991144009f923
#
_entry.id   dbbab148287c332a33b991144009f923
#
_cell.length_a   1.000
_cell.length_b   1.000
_cell.length_c   1.000
_cell.angle_alpha   90.00
_cell.angle_beta   90.00
_cell.angle_gamma   90.00
#
_symmetry.space_group_name_H-M   'P 1'
#
loop_
_entity.id
_entity.type
_entity.pdbx_description
1 polymer ?
#
loop_
_entity_poly.entity_id
_entity_poly.type
_entity_poly.pdbx_seq_one_letter_code
_entity_poly.pdbx_strand_id
1 'polypeptide(L)'
;MVEMKTRYSAEIQRAKGLLELAAAVYDTSLSYKTTRAAEQALQTDSRVGYALTLALKTTRAQSENGVSLSFAADGFREIRAVVEKRISLAWINPSAAAMLAFKGKGPFKRPAPIRAIAVFPSYDVVGFAVRASTGIASLAEIKQKRIPLRLSTGQTAKRALTHHPTMFTVTSVLKAAGFTLADIKKWGGKIQSVTRPSHPDRRAAIENGAIDAVFDEGIKSWGKTAIDHGFRYLPVEGPILKTLTAMGYRQSVVPKSRFPALEADVPTVDFSGWPMVVHKDMPEEVAYALCEAIEARKDLMPTDNYKPLDIAQLCADDDEAPQGVPLHPGAVRFYRERGYLK
;
A
#
# COMPACT_ATOMS: atom_id res chain seq x y z
N MET A 1 12.87 -36.43 -14.29
CA MET A 1 11.61 -36.28 -13.53
C MET A 1 11.82 -36.31 -12.01
N VAL A 2 12.62 -37.22 -11.46
CA VAL A 2 12.92 -37.31 -10.02
C VAL A 2 13.73 -36.07 -9.54
N GLU A 3 14.77 -35.68 -10.28
CA GLU A 3 15.60 -34.49 -9.96
C GLU A 3 14.80 -33.17 -9.96
N MET A 4 13.88 -32.98 -10.90
CA MET A 4 12.99 -31.83 -10.95
C MET A 4 12.05 -31.78 -9.73
N LYS A 5 11.45 -32.91 -9.33
CA LYS A 5 10.59 -32.99 -8.14
C LYS A 5 11.35 -32.64 -6.85
N THR A 6 12.59 -33.06 -6.72
CA THR A 6 13.42 -32.79 -5.53
C THR A 6 13.82 -31.31 -5.46
N ARG A 7 14.13 -30.69 -6.60
CA ARG A 7 14.47 -29.27 -6.69
C ARG A 7 13.28 -28.39 -6.29
N TYR A 8 12.09 -28.67 -6.85
CA TYR A 8 10.86 -27.94 -6.50
C TYR A 8 10.45 -28.15 -5.03
N SER A 9 10.65 -29.34 -4.46
CA SER A 9 10.37 -29.61 -3.05
C SER A 9 11.19 -28.69 -2.12
N ALA A 10 12.47 -28.48 -2.41
CA ALA A 10 13.31 -27.59 -1.63
C ALA A 10 12.89 -26.10 -1.76
N GLU A 11 12.50 -25.66 -2.96
CA GLU A 11 12.00 -24.30 -3.19
C GLU A 11 10.65 -24.05 -2.51
N ILE A 12 9.75 -25.04 -2.52
CA ILE A 12 8.48 -25.01 -1.80
C ILE A 12 8.69 -24.88 -0.29
N GLN A 13 9.58 -25.65 0.30
CA GLN A 13 9.88 -25.57 1.73
C GLN A 13 10.51 -24.21 2.10
N ARG A 14 11.37 -23.67 1.24
CA ARG A 14 11.92 -22.31 1.44
C ARG A 14 10.84 -21.24 1.35
N ALA A 15 9.95 -21.33 0.35
CA ALA A 15 8.84 -20.38 0.20
C ALA A 15 7.92 -20.39 1.43
N LYS A 16 7.58 -21.60 1.94
CA LYS A 16 6.79 -21.76 3.18
C LYS A 16 7.49 -21.11 4.38
N GLY A 17 8.78 -21.40 4.59
CA GLY A 17 9.55 -20.83 5.70
C GLY A 17 9.68 -19.31 5.64
N LEU A 18 9.87 -18.74 4.45
CA LEU A 18 9.94 -17.29 4.27
C LEU A 18 8.58 -16.62 4.46
N LEU A 19 7.49 -17.26 4.06
CA LEU A 19 6.15 -16.76 4.29
C LEU A 19 5.77 -16.80 5.78
N GLU A 20 6.19 -17.83 6.51
CA GLU A 20 6.02 -17.92 7.96
C GLU A 20 6.74 -16.77 8.67
N LEU A 21 7.98 -16.50 8.26
CA LEU A 21 8.75 -15.38 8.79
C LEU A 21 8.12 -14.04 8.45
N ALA A 22 7.65 -13.90 7.21
CA ALA A 22 6.96 -12.72 6.75
C ALA A 22 5.65 -12.46 7.50
N ALA A 23 4.87 -13.50 7.76
CA ALA A 23 3.65 -13.42 8.55
C ALA A 23 3.95 -12.96 9.98
N ALA A 24 5.01 -13.47 10.60
CA ALA A 24 5.44 -13.05 11.94
C ALA A 24 5.86 -11.58 11.98
N VAL A 25 6.58 -11.09 10.97
CA VAL A 25 6.97 -9.67 10.87
C VAL A 25 5.75 -8.78 10.59
N TYR A 26 4.86 -9.23 9.72
CA TYR A 26 3.61 -8.53 9.40
C TYR A 26 2.70 -8.46 10.62
N ASP A 27 2.50 -9.56 11.34
CA ASP A 27 1.76 -9.63 12.60
C ASP A 27 2.34 -8.67 13.63
N THR A 28 3.66 -8.68 13.82
CA THR A 28 4.35 -7.75 14.71
C THR A 28 4.09 -6.30 14.33
N SER A 29 4.15 -5.95 13.06
CA SER A 29 3.94 -4.58 12.59
C SER A 29 2.50 -4.10 12.68
N LEU A 30 1.51 -5.00 12.54
CA LEU A 30 0.09 -4.68 12.69
C LEU A 30 -0.39 -4.70 14.15
N SER A 31 0.14 -5.60 15.00
CA SER A 31 -0.17 -5.65 16.42
C SER A 31 0.27 -4.39 17.16
N TYR A 32 1.38 -3.81 16.71
CA TYR A 32 1.85 -2.53 17.21
C TYR A 32 1.25 -1.40 16.38
N LYS A 33 0.05 -0.96 16.71
CA LYS A 33 -0.70 0.11 16.03
C LYS A 33 0.04 1.44 15.86
N THR A 34 1.28 1.53 16.28
CA THR A 34 2.16 2.66 16.02
C THR A 34 3.45 2.15 15.41
N THR A 35 3.90 2.79 14.34
CA THR A 35 5.19 2.47 13.68
C THR A 35 6.36 2.51 14.66
N ARG A 36 6.27 3.33 15.71
CA ARG A 36 7.27 3.41 16.76
C ARG A 36 7.32 2.13 17.62
N ALA A 37 6.17 1.53 17.90
CA ALA A 37 6.12 0.26 18.61
C ALA A 37 6.61 -0.88 17.72
N ALA A 38 6.30 -0.85 16.40
CA ALA A 38 6.86 -1.80 15.44
C ALA A 38 8.38 -1.62 15.27
N GLU A 39 8.85 -0.38 15.15
CA GLU A 39 10.28 -0.08 15.11
C GLU A 39 10.98 -0.51 16.42
N GLN A 40 10.37 -0.28 17.56
CA GLN A 40 10.89 -0.67 18.85
C GLN A 40 10.84 -2.19 19.05
N ALA A 41 9.81 -2.88 18.55
CA ALA A 41 9.75 -4.33 18.56
C ALA A 41 10.80 -4.94 17.61
N LEU A 42 10.99 -4.37 16.43
CA LEU A 42 12.05 -4.79 15.50
C LEU A 42 13.46 -4.51 16.06
N GLN A 43 13.63 -3.48 16.87
CA GLN A 43 14.88 -3.16 17.56
C GLN A 43 15.10 -4.00 18.82
N THR A 44 14.04 -4.31 19.57
CA THR A 44 14.10 -5.05 20.83
C THR A 44 13.92 -6.54 20.64
N ASP A 45 13.13 -6.99 19.67
CA ASP A 45 13.10 -8.40 19.26
C ASP A 45 14.12 -8.64 18.15
N SER A 46 15.37 -8.71 18.54
CA SER A 46 16.50 -9.04 17.66
C SER A 46 16.29 -10.35 16.89
N ARG A 47 15.39 -11.23 17.34
CA ARG A 47 15.05 -12.49 16.67
C ARG A 47 14.30 -12.23 15.36
N VAL A 48 13.36 -11.28 15.30
CA VAL A 48 12.61 -10.97 14.09
C VAL A 48 13.50 -10.28 13.04
N GLY A 49 14.21 -9.23 13.41
CA GLY A 49 15.16 -8.56 12.52
C GLY A 49 16.34 -9.43 12.11
N TYR A 50 16.87 -10.22 13.04
CA TYR A 50 17.96 -11.16 12.77
C TYR A 50 17.51 -12.33 11.90
N ALA A 51 16.34 -12.90 12.15
CA ALA A 51 15.78 -13.99 11.35
C ALA A 51 15.47 -13.55 9.91
N LEU A 52 14.92 -12.35 9.72
CA LEU A 52 14.69 -11.78 8.39
C LEU A 52 16.01 -11.53 7.66
N THR A 53 16.99 -10.94 8.32
CA THR A 53 18.33 -10.70 7.75
C THR A 53 19.05 -12.00 7.46
N LEU A 54 18.97 -12.99 8.35
CA LEU A 54 19.59 -14.30 8.17
C LEU A 54 18.93 -15.08 7.03
N ALA A 55 17.61 -15.08 6.95
CA ALA A 55 16.87 -15.73 5.84
C ALA A 55 17.26 -15.12 4.49
N LEU A 56 17.35 -13.78 4.40
CA LEU A 56 17.79 -13.08 3.18
C LEU A 56 19.24 -13.39 2.83
N LYS A 57 20.16 -13.45 3.81
CA LYS A 57 21.57 -13.80 3.60
C LYS A 57 21.73 -15.25 3.22
N THR A 58 21.05 -16.17 3.90
CA THR A 58 21.14 -17.62 3.63
C THR A 58 20.59 -17.93 2.24
N THR A 59 19.49 -17.30 1.86
CA THR A 59 18.89 -17.46 0.54
C THR A 59 19.81 -16.94 -0.56
N ARG A 60 20.54 -15.87 -0.32
CA ARG A 60 21.53 -15.30 -1.25
C ARG A 60 22.80 -16.15 -1.37
N ALA A 61 23.22 -16.79 -0.27
CA ALA A 61 24.44 -17.58 -0.21
C ALA A 61 24.28 -19.01 -0.76
N GLN A 62 23.06 -19.56 -0.81
CA GLN A 62 22.82 -20.99 -1.08
C GLN A 62 22.26 -21.33 -2.45
N SER A 63 21.74 -20.41 -3.21
CA SER A 63 21.33 -20.66 -4.60
C SER A 63 21.09 -19.37 -5.39
N GLU A 64 21.39 -19.42 -6.68
CA GLU A 64 21.01 -18.40 -7.66
C GLU A 64 19.48 -18.21 -7.77
N ASN A 65 18.69 -19.13 -7.22
CA ASN A 65 17.22 -19.19 -7.28
C ASN A 65 16.56 -19.06 -5.89
N GLY A 66 17.17 -18.33 -4.96
CA GLY A 66 16.58 -18.15 -3.63
C GLY A 66 15.33 -17.26 -3.65
N VAL A 67 14.35 -17.60 -2.80
CA VAL A 67 13.21 -16.72 -2.52
C VAL A 67 13.65 -15.60 -1.61
N SER A 68 13.46 -14.35 -2.01
CA SER A 68 13.71 -13.17 -1.19
C SER A 68 12.42 -12.43 -0.92
N LEU A 69 12.23 -12.05 0.34
CA LEU A 69 11.10 -11.25 0.77
C LEU A 69 11.55 -9.82 1.05
N SER A 70 10.84 -8.84 0.51
CA SER A 70 11.11 -7.44 0.74
C SER A 70 9.90 -6.77 1.39
N PHE A 71 10.11 -6.20 2.56
CA PHE A 71 9.18 -5.26 3.18
C PHE A 71 9.69 -3.86 2.91
N ALA A 72 9.10 -3.15 2.01
CA ALA A 72 9.56 -1.81 1.71
C ALA A 72 8.39 -0.85 1.56
N ALA A 73 8.63 0.35 1.98
CA ALA A 73 7.76 1.48 1.76
C ALA A 73 7.75 1.98 0.31
N ASP A 74 8.69 1.50 -0.51
CA ASP A 74 8.90 1.94 -1.90
C ASP A 74 8.26 0.97 -2.91
N GLY A 75 6.97 0.66 -2.82
CA GLY A 75 6.30 -0.40 -3.59
C GLY A 75 6.62 -0.47 -5.09
N PHE A 76 6.89 0.64 -5.76
CA PHE A 76 7.33 0.63 -7.16
C PHE A 76 8.74 0.05 -7.36
N ARG A 77 9.61 0.15 -6.38
CA ARG A 77 10.96 -0.41 -6.42
C ARG A 77 10.92 -1.93 -6.28
N GLU A 78 10.08 -2.42 -5.39
CA GLU A 78 9.91 -3.86 -5.16
C GLU A 78 9.28 -4.53 -6.37
N ILE A 79 8.31 -3.90 -7.02
CA ILE A 79 7.76 -4.37 -8.28
C ILE A 79 8.87 -4.50 -9.34
N ARG A 80 9.75 -3.50 -9.47
CA ARG A 80 10.88 -3.59 -10.41
C ARG A 80 11.83 -4.72 -10.04
N ALA A 81 12.08 -4.94 -8.75
CA ALA A 81 12.93 -6.03 -8.29
C ALA A 81 12.33 -7.41 -8.60
N VAL A 82 11.00 -7.57 -8.54
CA VAL A 82 10.29 -8.78 -9.00
C VAL A 82 10.42 -8.94 -10.51
N VAL A 83 10.18 -7.88 -11.29
CA VAL A 83 10.31 -7.89 -12.76
C VAL A 83 11.71 -8.27 -13.22
N GLU A 84 12.73 -7.78 -12.53
CA GLU A 84 14.14 -8.08 -12.78
C GLU A 84 14.60 -9.41 -12.16
N LYS A 85 13.67 -10.16 -11.54
CA LYS A 85 13.93 -11.45 -10.86
C LYS A 85 15.01 -11.37 -9.77
N ARG A 86 15.25 -10.16 -9.22
CA ARG A 86 16.15 -9.96 -8.06
C ARG A 86 15.56 -10.43 -6.75
N ILE A 87 14.21 -10.40 -6.66
CA ILE A 87 13.43 -10.98 -5.57
C ILE A 87 12.30 -11.82 -6.19
N SER A 88 11.88 -12.85 -5.50
CA SER A 88 10.87 -13.79 -6.02
C SER A 88 9.44 -13.32 -5.81
N LEU A 89 9.19 -12.59 -4.73
CA LEU A 89 7.88 -12.04 -4.39
C LEU A 89 8.02 -10.74 -3.62
N ALA A 90 6.96 -9.93 -3.62
CA ALA A 90 6.86 -8.72 -2.81
C ALA A 90 5.42 -8.46 -2.40
N TRP A 91 5.21 -7.92 -1.19
CA TRP A 91 3.98 -7.24 -0.83
C TRP A 91 4.03 -5.79 -1.30
N ILE A 92 2.97 -5.37 -1.94
CA ILE A 92 2.87 -4.03 -2.51
C ILE A 92 1.71 -3.29 -1.83
N ASN A 93 1.96 -2.10 -1.36
CA ASN A 93 0.94 -1.20 -0.83
C ASN A 93 0.93 0.09 -1.68
N PRO A 94 -0.20 0.47 -2.28
CA PRO A 94 -1.50 -0.23 -2.37
C PRO A 94 -1.60 -1.13 -3.61
N SER A 95 -2.76 -1.81 -3.78
CA SER A 95 -3.11 -2.54 -5.02
C SER A 95 -2.98 -1.68 -6.28
N ALA A 96 -3.33 -0.40 -6.19
CA ALA A 96 -3.20 0.55 -7.30
C ALA A 96 -1.77 0.64 -7.85
N ALA A 97 -0.74 0.51 -7.00
CA ALA A 97 0.66 0.53 -7.44
C ALA A 97 1.01 -0.68 -8.32
N ALA A 98 0.56 -1.88 -7.92
CA ALA A 98 0.74 -3.09 -8.71
C ALA A 98 -0.06 -3.04 -10.02
N MET A 99 -1.27 -2.49 -9.99
CA MET A 99 -2.11 -2.31 -11.18
C MET A 99 -1.49 -1.32 -12.19
N LEU A 100 -0.94 -0.19 -11.73
CA LEU A 100 -0.23 0.75 -12.59
C LEU A 100 0.96 0.06 -13.29
N ALA A 101 1.72 -0.74 -12.55
CA ALA A 101 2.82 -1.51 -13.11
C ALA A 101 2.34 -2.53 -14.13
N PHE A 102 1.32 -3.32 -13.79
CA PHE A 102 0.76 -4.33 -14.69
C PHE A 102 0.26 -3.73 -16.01
N LYS A 103 -0.35 -2.54 -15.95
CA LYS A 103 -0.85 -1.80 -17.14
C LYS A 103 0.23 -0.98 -17.84
N GLY A 104 1.46 -0.90 -17.34
CA GLY A 104 2.53 -0.05 -17.90
C GLY A 104 2.21 1.43 -17.80
N LYS A 105 1.57 1.86 -16.72
CA LYS A 105 1.15 3.24 -16.48
C LYS A 105 1.90 3.86 -15.29
N GLY A 106 1.68 5.15 -15.07
CA GLY A 106 2.34 5.89 -14.00
C GLY A 106 3.87 5.91 -14.18
N PRO A 107 4.65 5.41 -13.21
CA PRO A 107 6.10 5.38 -13.31
C PRO A 107 6.64 4.21 -14.18
N PHE A 108 5.77 3.42 -14.78
CA PHE A 108 6.11 2.30 -15.66
C PHE A 108 5.80 2.64 -17.11
N LYS A 109 6.80 2.47 -18.00
CA LYS A 109 6.68 2.79 -19.43
C LYS A 109 6.09 1.65 -20.28
N ARG A 110 5.99 0.44 -19.70
CA ARG A 110 5.47 -0.78 -20.35
C ARG A 110 4.87 -1.70 -19.29
N PRO A 111 3.93 -2.58 -19.69
CA PRO A 111 3.34 -3.56 -18.79
C PRO A 111 4.38 -4.42 -18.09
N ALA A 112 4.29 -4.53 -16.77
CA ALA A 112 5.15 -5.39 -15.97
C ALA A 112 4.65 -6.85 -16.01
N PRO A 113 5.54 -7.83 -16.18
CA PRO A 113 5.20 -9.25 -16.25
C PRO A 113 4.96 -9.82 -14.83
N ILE A 114 4.01 -9.26 -14.10
CA ILE A 114 3.68 -9.67 -12.73
C ILE A 114 2.31 -10.36 -12.66
N ARG A 115 2.14 -11.17 -11.62
CA ARG A 115 0.88 -11.82 -11.22
C ARG A 115 0.72 -11.70 -9.71
N ALA A 116 -0.53 -11.70 -9.24
CA ALA A 116 -0.82 -11.75 -7.82
C ALA A 116 -0.93 -13.21 -7.32
N ILE A 117 -0.44 -13.47 -6.13
CA ILE A 117 -0.71 -14.70 -5.38
C ILE A 117 -1.99 -14.52 -4.58
N ALA A 118 -2.12 -13.38 -3.92
CA ALA A 118 -3.23 -12.98 -3.07
C ALA A 118 -3.29 -11.46 -3.00
N VAL A 119 -4.44 -10.90 -2.66
CA VAL A 119 -4.56 -9.51 -2.21
C VAL A 119 -5.06 -9.49 -0.79
N PHE A 120 -4.22 -9.05 0.14
CA PHE A 120 -4.59 -8.95 1.55
C PHE A 120 -5.50 -7.74 1.76
N PRO A 121 -6.63 -7.90 2.49
CA PRO A 121 -7.57 -6.82 2.69
C PRO A 121 -6.98 -5.74 3.58
N SER A 122 -7.08 -4.51 3.14
CA SER A 122 -6.73 -3.33 3.89
C SER A 122 -7.45 -2.14 3.28
N TYR A 123 -8.52 -1.70 3.93
CA TYR A 123 -9.18 -0.47 3.49
C TYR A 123 -8.30 0.73 3.73
N ASP A 124 -8.01 1.49 2.69
CA ASP A 124 -7.41 2.82 2.77
C ASP A 124 -7.76 3.70 1.58
N VAL A 125 -7.64 5.00 1.76
CA VAL A 125 -7.84 6.00 0.70
C VAL A 125 -6.87 7.16 0.89
N VAL A 126 -6.64 7.92 -0.18
CA VAL A 126 -5.90 9.18 -0.06
C VAL A 126 -6.86 10.29 0.34
N GLY A 127 -6.64 10.86 1.52
CA GLY A 127 -7.45 11.96 2.06
C GLY A 127 -6.86 13.33 1.74
N PHE A 128 -7.73 14.27 1.35
CA PHE A 128 -7.41 15.67 1.10
C PHE A 128 -8.21 16.52 2.09
N ALA A 129 -7.68 16.71 3.30
CA ALA A 129 -8.37 17.45 4.36
C ALA A 129 -7.80 18.86 4.54
N VAL A 130 -8.68 19.84 4.76
CA VAL A 130 -8.33 21.22 5.07
C VAL A 130 -9.10 21.72 6.29
N ARG A 131 -8.53 22.66 7.05
CA ARG A 131 -9.27 23.33 8.11
C ARG A 131 -10.50 24.03 7.55
N ALA A 132 -11.67 23.82 8.14
CA ALA A 132 -12.92 24.44 7.70
C ALA A 132 -12.85 25.98 7.73
N SER A 133 -12.11 26.55 8.71
CA SER A 133 -11.89 27.99 8.81
C SER A 133 -11.15 28.61 7.62
N THR A 134 -10.50 27.81 6.76
CA THR A 134 -9.89 28.32 5.52
C THR A 134 -10.91 28.70 4.45
N GLY A 135 -12.16 28.24 4.59
CA GLY A 135 -13.22 28.46 3.60
C GLY A 135 -13.07 27.66 2.32
N ILE A 136 -12.02 26.86 2.15
CA ILE A 136 -11.72 26.11 0.92
C ILE A 136 -12.75 25.00 0.73
N ALA A 137 -13.45 24.97 -0.41
CA ALA A 137 -14.48 23.99 -0.71
C ALA A 137 -14.02 22.89 -1.70
N SER A 138 -12.98 23.13 -2.50
CA SER A 138 -12.50 22.17 -3.49
C SER A 138 -11.01 22.29 -3.76
N LEU A 139 -10.41 21.25 -4.35
CA LEU A 139 -9.02 21.28 -4.83
C LEU A 139 -8.83 22.32 -5.95
N ALA A 140 -9.85 22.52 -6.81
CA ALA A 140 -9.79 23.52 -7.88
C ALA A 140 -9.67 24.96 -7.34
N GLU A 141 -10.32 25.25 -6.22
CA GLU A 141 -10.29 26.55 -5.57
C GLU A 141 -8.89 26.91 -5.05
N ILE A 142 -8.15 25.92 -4.54
CA ILE A 142 -6.75 26.08 -4.12
C ILE A 142 -5.92 26.66 -5.28
N LYS A 143 -6.11 26.10 -6.48
CA LYS A 143 -5.45 26.55 -7.71
C LYS A 143 -5.89 27.96 -8.11
N GLN A 144 -7.20 28.20 -8.18
CA GLN A 144 -7.77 29.45 -8.67
C GLN A 144 -7.33 30.64 -7.81
N LYS A 145 -7.39 30.46 -6.50
CA LYS A 145 -7.07 31.52 -5.52
C LYS A 145 -5.58 31.54 -5.12
N ARG A 146 -4.75 30.60 -5.62
CA ARG A 146 -3.32 30.44 -5.27
C ARG A 146 -3.10 30.43 -3.76
N ILE A 147 -3.86 29.57 -3.06
CA ILE A 147 -3.90 29.55 -1.59
C ILE A 147 -2.58 29.04 -1.01
N PRO A 148 -1.91 29.79 -0.13
CA PRO A 148 -0.62 29.44 0.47
C PRO A 148 -0.81 28.49 1.66
N LEU A 149 -1.16 27.23 1.40
CA LEU A 149 -1.44 26.24 2.43
C LEU A 149 -0.19 25.91 3.28
N ARG A 150 -0.41 25.77 4.58
CA ARG A 150 0.51 25.05 5.48
C ARG A 150 0.09 23.59 5.47
N LEU A 151 0.71 22.80 4.60
CA LEU A 151 0.31 21.44 4.24
C LEU A 151 1.23 20.39 4.88
N SER A 152 0.65 19.38 5.55
CA SER A 152 1.34 18.14 5.93
C SER A 152 1.09 17.05 4.90
N THR A 153 2.14 16.35 4.46
CA THR A 153 2.08 15.25 3.50
C THR A 153 3.23 14.27 3.74
N GLY A 154 3.29 13.17 2.99
CA GLY A 154 4.38 12.21 3.03
C GLY A 154 5.73 12.78 2.61
N GLN A 155 6.72 11.92 2.40
CA GLN A 155 8.08 12.32 2.03
C GLN A 155 8.12 13.06 0.70
N THR A 156 8.67 14.29 0.69
CA THR A 156 8.72 15.15 -0.49
C THR A 156 10.08 15.17 -1.20
N ALA A 157 11.04 14.34 -0.78
CA ALA A 157 12.28 14.17 -1.51
C ALA A 157 12.02 13.73 -2.96
N LYS A 158 12.81 14.20 -3.93
CA LYS A 158 12.61 13.91 -5.36
C LYS A 158 12.41 12.42 -5.65
N ARG A 159 13.14 11.57 -4.95
CA ARG A 159 13.00 10.10 -5.07
C ARG A 159 11.63 9.62 -4.58
N ALA A 160 11.14 10.11 -3.45
CA ALA A 160 9.84 9.72 -2.90
C ALA A 160 8.68 10.09 -3.85
N LEU A 161 8.72 11.25 -4.49
CA LEU A 161 7.69 11.72 -5.43
C LEU A 161 7.52 10.79 -6.66
N THR A 162 8.52 10.00 -7.00
CA THR A 162 8.53 9.15 -8.20
C THR A 162 8.57 7.65 -7.89
N HIS A 163 8.92 7.26 -6.66
CA HIS A 163 9.11 5.86 -6.29
C HIS A 163 8.14 5.40 -5.21
N HIS A 164 7.65 6.31 -4.38
CA HIS A 164 6.72 5.99 -3.32
C HIS A 164 5.26 6.10 -3.82
N PRO A 165 4.44 5.04 -3.73
CA PRO A 165 3.06 5.05 -4.24
C PRO A 165 2.20 6.18 -3.67
N THR A 166 2.26 6.43 -2.36
CA THR A 166 1.54 7.51 -1.71
C THR A 166 1.81 8.86 -2.36
N MET A 167 3.09 9.24 -2.44
CA MET A 167 3.46 10.56 -2.98
C MET A 167 3.23 10.65 -4.48
N PHE A 168 3.35 9.54 -5.20
CA PHE A 168 2.95 9.48 -6.60
C PHE A 168 1.45 9.73 -6.76
N THR A 169 0.60 9.12 -5.91
CA THR A 169 -0.85 9.31 -5.95
C THR A 169 -1.22 10.74 -5.57
N VAL A 170 -0.74 11.24 -4.43
CA VAL A 170 -0.99 12.63 -3.99
C VAL A 170 -0.61 13.62 -5.08
N THR A 171 0.60 13.52 -5.64
CA THR A 171 1.05 14.45 -6.68
C THR A 171 0.30 14.29 -7.99
N SER A 172 -0.22 13.10 -8.31
CA SER A 172 -1.09 12.87 -9.47
C SER A 172 -2.43 13.57 -9.31
N VAL A 173 -3.03 13.51 -8.12
CA VAL A 173 -4.27 14.24 -7.80
C VAL A 173 -4.04 15.75 -7.92
N LEU A 174 -2.97 16.28 -7.31
CA LEU A 174 -2.66 17.71 -7.37
C LEU A 174 -2.44 18.17 -8.81
N LYS A 175 -1.73 17.41 -9.63
CA LYS A 175 -1.53 17.70 -11.07
C LYS A 175 -2.86 17.70 -11.84
N ALA A 176 -3.74 16.72 -11.56
CA ALA A 176 -5.07 16.68 -12.17
C ALA A 176 -5.93 17.88 -11.74
N ALA A 177 -5.73 18.39 -10.52
CA ALA A 177 -6.33 19.65 -10.04
C ALA A 177 -5.62 20.91 -10.57
N GLY A 178 -4.54 20.75 -11.34
CA GLY A 178 -3.84 21.84 -12.02
C GLY A 178 -2.77 22.55 -11.21
N PHE A 179 -2.27 21.99 -10.12
CA PHE A 179 -1.18 22.57 -9.31
C PHE A 179 -0.27 21.48 -8.72
N THR A 180 0.81 21.91 -8.08
CA THR A 180 1.82 21.03 -7.49
C THR A 180 2.21 21.50 -6.08
N LEU A 181 2.96 20.67 -5.35
CA LEU A 181 3.56 21.07 -4.06
C LEU A 181 4.52 22.27 -4.22
N ALA A 182 5.18 22.41 -5.37
CA ALA A 182 6.04 23.54 -5.67
C ALA A 182 5.22 24.83 -5.85
N ASP A 183 4.04 24.73 -6.44
CA ASP A 183 3.13 25.90 -6.59
C ASP A 183 2.66 26.39 -5.23
N ILE A 184 2.28 25.49 -4.31
CA ILE A 184 1.92 25.85 -2.92
C ILE A 184 3.05 26.66 -2.27
N LYS A 185 4.31 26.20 -2.38
CA LYS A 185 5.47 26.93 -1.87
C LYS A 185 5.65 28.28 -2.53
N LYS A 186 5.50 28.34 -3.88
CA LYS A 186 5.59 29.59 -4.65
C LYS A 186 4.52 30.60 -4.25
N TRP A 187 3.35 30.15 -3.82
CA TRP A 187 2.27 31.01 -3.32
C TRP A 187 2.48 31.48 -1.87
N GLY A 188 3.60 31.07 -1.23
CA GLY A 188 3.93 31.44 0.16
C GLY A 188 3.55 30.37 1.20
N GLY A 189 3.04 29.24 0.77
CA GLY A 189 2.72 28.11 1.64
C GLY A 189 3.95 27.34 2.16
N LYS A 190 3.72 26.46 3.11
CA LYS A 190 4.76 25.61 3.72
C LYS A 190 4.38 24.14 3.63
N ILE A 191 5.37 23.27 3.44
CA ILE A 191 5.17 21.81 3.38
C ILE A 191 5.89 21.17 4.57
N GLN A 192 5.10 20.58 5.47
CA GLN A 192 5.59 19.64 6.46
C GLN A 192 5.67 18.26 5.82
N SER A 193 6.86 17.69 5.74
CA SER A 193 7.10 16.34 5.23
C SER A 193 7.28 15.38 6.38
N VAL A 194 6.50 14.30 6.40
CA VAL A 194 6.59 13.24 7.42
C VAL A 194 6.90 11.90 6.78
N THR A 195 7.46 10.98 7.55
CA THR A 195 7.88 9.66 7.05
C THR A 195 6.75 8.64 6.97
N ARG A 196 5.64 8.90 7.68
CA ARG A 196 4.47 8.02 7.77
C ARG A 196 3.20 8.80 8.14
N PRO A 197 1.99 8.32 7.80
CA PRO A 197 0.73 8.97 8.12
C PRO A 197 0.52 9.23 9.62
N SER A 198 0.92 8.28 10.47
CA SER A 198 0.79 8.34 11.93
C SER A 198 1.91 9.11 12.65
N HIS A 199 2.71 9.90 11.92
CA HIS A 199 3.85 10.62 12.52
C HIS A 199 3.38 11.58 13.62
N PRO A 200 4.02 11.57 14.83
CA PRO A 200 3.60 12.42 15.94
C PRO A 200 3.67 13.92 15.63
N ASP A 201 4.63 14.37 14.81
CA ASP A 201 4.73 15.78 14.41
C ASP A 201 3.53 16.25 13.57
N ARG A 202 2.94 15.37 12.74
CA ARG A 202 1.68 15.66 12.03
C ARG A 202 0.55 15.84 13.03
N ARG A 203 0.42 14.90 13.97
CA ARG A 203 -0.59 14.98 15.01
C ARG A 203 -0.48 16.28 15.79
N ALA A 204 0.70 16.59 16.30
CA ALA A 204 0.97 17.84 17.01
C ALA A 204 0.64 19.08 16.17
N ALA A 205 0.99 19.07 14.87
CA ALA A 205 0.71 20.18 13.96
C ALA A 205 -0.78 20.38 13.65
N ILE A 206 -1.58 19.30 13.66
CA ILE A 206 -3.04 19.38 13.60
C ILE A 206 -3.59 20.00 14.88
N GLU A 207 -3.17 19.48 16.05
CA GLU A 207 -3.67 19.86 17.36
C GLU A 207 -3.35 21.34 17.70
N ASN A 208 -2.12 21.79 17.42
CA ASN A 208 -1.68 23.15 17.74
C ASN A 208 -1.95 24.20 16.64
N GLY A 209 -2.57 23.81 15.52
CA GLY A 209 -2.90 24.75 14.44
C GLY A 209 -1.71 25.17 13.57
N ALA A 210 -0.59 24.44 13.59
CA ALA A 210 0.58 24.72 12.77
C ALA A 210 0.36 24.43 11.28
N ILE A 211 -0.63 23.60 10.93
CA ILE A 211 -1.02 23.26 9.56
C ILE A 211 -2.48 23.55 9.27
N ASP A 212 -2.77 23.83 8.00
CA ASP A 212 -4.12 24.08 7.47
C ASP A 212 -4.65 22.90 6.65
N ALA A 213 -3.77 22.00 6.21
CA ALA A 213 -4.13 20.89 5.34
C ALA A 213 -3.32 19.63 5.63
N VAL A 214 -3.93 18.47 5.35
CA VAL A 214 -3.28 17.17 5.30
C VAL A 214 -3.68 16.49 3.99
N PHE A 215 -2.68 16.17 3.14
CA PHE A 215 -2.87 15.42 1.88
C PHE A 215 -2.02 14.15 1.94
N ASP A 216 -2.65 13.04 2.32
CA ASP A 216 -1.92 11.78 2.52
C ASP A 216 -2.88 10.58 2.54
N GLU A 217 -2.32 9.36 2.44
CA GLU A 217 -3.01 8.10 2.74
C GLU A 217 -3.08 7.87 4.27
N GLY A 218 -3.54 6.69 4.69
CA GLY A 218 -3.54 6.31 6.09
C GLY A 218 -4.53 7.12 6.94
N ILE A 219 -5.68 7.47 6.36
CA ILE A 219 -6.70 8.30 7.02
C ILE A 219 -7.16 7.72 8.38
N LYS A 220 -6.99 6.40 8.57
CA LYS A 220 -7.27 5.73 9.86
C LYS A 220 -6.40 6.25 10.99
N SER A 221 -5.21 6.76 10.69
CA SER A 221 -4.23 7.21 11.70
C SER A 221 -4.31 8.70 12.05
N TRP A 222 -4.76 9.55 11.13
CA TRP A 222 -4.81 11.00 11.34
C TRP A 222 -6.19 11.62 11.13
N GLY A 223 -7.08 10.94 10.40
CA GLY A 223 -8.35 11.50 9.97
C GLY A 223 -9.25 11.91 11.12
N LYS A 224 -9.39 11.05 12.15
CA LYS A 224 -10.19 11.41 13.33
C LYS A 224 -9.61 12.63 14.04
N THR A 225 -8.30 12.68 14.27
CA THR A 225 -7.66 13.85 14.90
C THR A 225 -7.90 15.12 14.08
N ALA A 226 -7.82 15.03 12.74
CA ALA A 226 -8.08 16.17 11.87
C ALA A 226 -9.53 16.67 11.99
N ILE A 227 -10.51 15.78 11.94
CA ILE A 227 -11.93 16.11 12.08
C ILE A 227 -12.20 16.74 13.45
N ASP A 228 -11.72 16.15 14.53
CA ASP A 228 -11.89 16.66 15.92
C ASP A 228 -11.31 18.06 16.07
N HIS A 229 -10.35 18.47 15.21
CA HIS A 229 -9.72 19.80 15.20
C HIS A 229 -10.21 20.69 14.04
N GLY A 230 -11.42 20.43 13.54
CA GLY A 230 -12.11 21.29 12.60
C GLY A 230 -11.62 21.20 11.16
N PHE A 231 -11.03 20.08 10.76
CA PHE A 231 -10.77 19.79 9.35
C PHE A 231 -12.00 19.18 8.69
N ARG A 232 -12.11 19.40 7.38
CA ARG A 232 -13.06 18.69 6.50
C ARG A 232 -12.32 18.11 5.30
N TYR A 233 -12.81 17.01 4.77
CA TYR A 233 -12.28 16.44 3.55
C TYR A 233 -12.77 17.20 2.32
N LEU A 234 -11.88 17.37 1.35
CA LEU A 234 -12.19 17.88 0.01
C LEU A 234 -12.43 16.70 -0.92
N PRO A 235 -13.48 16.70 -1.76
CA PRO A 235 -13.75 15.62 -2.68
C PRO A 235 -12.73 15.60 -3.83
N VAL A 236 -12.38 14.39 -4.27
CA VAL A 236 -11.70 14.13 -5.54
C VAL A 236 -12.74 13.62 -6.52
N GLU A 237 -13.23 14.50 -7.36
CA GLU A 237 -14.36 14.22 -8.25
C GLU A 237 -14.22 14.90 -9.62
N GLY A 238 -15.22 14.71 -10.48
CA GLY A 238 -15.31 15.38 -11.78
C GLY A 238 -14.10 15.11 -12.67
N PRO A 239 -13.52 16.16 -13.32
CA PRO A 239 -12.38 16.02 -14.22
C PRO A 239 -11.12 15.43 -13.55
N ILE A 240 -10.91 15.71 -12.26
CA ILE A 240 -9.78 15.19 -11.49
C ILE A 240 -9.90 13.66 -11.41
N LEU A 241 -11.02 13.15 -10.93
CA LEU A 241 -11.27 11.71 -10.82
C LEU A 241 -11.23 11.03 -12.18
N LYS A 242 -11.82 11.63 -13.22
CA LYS A 242 -11.76 11.12 -14.59
C LYS A 242 -10.31 10.93 -15.09
N THR A 243 -9.45 11.90 -14.80
CA THR A 243 -8.01 11.81 -15.14
C THR A 243 -7.34 10.64 -14.42
N LEU A 244 -7.62 10.46 -13.13
CA LEU A 244 -7.02 9.41 -12.31
C LEU A 244 -7.52 8.02 -12.70
N THR A 245 -8.81 7.86 -12.99
CA THR A 245 -9.38 6.59 -13.46
C THR A 245 -8.83 6.20 -14.84
N ALA A 246 -8.59 7.18 -15.73
CA ALA A 246 -7.90 6.93 -16.99
C ALA A 246 -6.44 6.47 -16.81
N MET A 247 -5.78 6.87 -15.71
CA MET A 247 -4.48 6.33 -15.31
C MET A 247 -4.58 4.92 -14.73
N GLY A 248 -5.76 4.50 -14.28
CA GLY A 248 -6.02 3.18 -13.71
C GLY A 248 -6.36 3.17 -12.22
N TYR A 249 -6.43 4.31 -11.57
CA TYR A 249 -6.89 4.37 -10.17
C TYR A 249 -8.38 4.01 -10.06
N ARG A 250 -8.75 3.38 -8.95
CA ARG A 250 -10.16 3.17 -8.58
C ARG A 250 -10.68 4.39 -7.82
N GLN A 251 -11.95 4.66 -8.00
CA GLN A 251 -12.69 5.55 -7.12
C GLN A 251 -12.96 4.86 -5.80
N SER A 252 -12.94 5.62 -4.71
CA SER A 252 -13.37 5.21 -3.38
C SER A 252 -13.96 6.41 -2.64
N VAL A 253 -14.24 6.26 -1.35
CA VAL A 253 -14.78 7.33 -0.52
C VAL A 253 -14.08 7.38 0.83
N VAL A 254 -14.03 8.55 1.47
CA VAL A 254 -13.83 8.64 2.92
C VAL A 254 -15.20 8.39 3.54
N PRO A 255 -15.45 7.24 4.20
CA PRO A 255 -16.81 6.84 4.54
C PRO A 255 -17.30 7.50 5.83
N LYS A 256 -18.54 7.97 5.79
CA LYS A 256 -19.26 8.46 6.97
C LYS A 256 -19.36 7.39 8.06
N SER A 257 -19.48 6.13 7.69
CA SER A 257 -19.52 5.01 8.65
C SER A 257 -18.28 4.92 9.52
N ARG A 258 -17.11 5.31 8.99
CA ARG A 258 -15.83 5.37 9.74
C ARG A 258 -15.63 6.71 10.44
N PHE A 259 -16.17 7.77 9.91
CA PHE A 259 -16.07 9.14 10.43
C PHE A 259 -17.48 9.76 10.58
N PRO A 260 -18.22 9.42 11.66
CA PRO A 260 -19.63 9.82 11.83
C PRO A 260 -19.88 11.33 11.82
N ALA A 261 -18.86 12.15 12.06
CA ALA A 261 -18.95 13.61 11.97
C ALA A 261 -19.06 14.14 10.53
N LEU A 262 -18.84 13.30 9.52
CA LEU A 262 -19.07 13.68 8.12
C LEU A 262 -20.58 13.73 7.83
N GLU A 263 -21.01 14.67 6.99
CA GLU A 263 -22.40 14.77 6.52
C GLU A 263 -22.75 13.62 5.56
N ALA A 264 -21.81 13.25 4.70
CA ALA A 264 -21.91 12.17 3.72
C ALA A 264 -20.52 11.55 3.46
N ASP A 265 -20.52 10.45 2.70
CA ASP A 265 -19.29 9.89 2.13
C ASP A 265 -18.62 10.92 1.21
N VAL A 266 -17.30 11.07 1.31
CA VAL A 266 -16.54 12.03 0.49
C VAL A 266 -15.77 11.29 -0.60
N PRO A 267 -16.06 11.54 -1.90
CA PRO A 267 -15.37 10.91 -3.01
C PRO A 267 -13.86 11.13 -2.97
N THR A 268 -13.09 10.09 -3.24
CA THR A 268 -11.64 10.16 -3.31
C THR A 268 -11.05 8.99 -4.13
N VAL A 269 -9.75 8.79 -4.01
CA VAL A 269 -8.99 7.75 -4.71
C VAL A 269 -8.69 6.60 -3.75
N ASP A 270 -8.96 5.39 -4.22
CA ASP A 270 -8.65 4.16 -3.52
C ASP A 270 -7.14 3.98 -3.26
N PHE A 271 -6.82 3.54 -2.06
CA PHE A 271 -5.48 3.17 -1.64
C PHE A 271 -5.47 1.81 -0.91
N SER A 272 -6.49 1.01 -1.16
CA SER A 272 -6.75 -0.27 -0.48
C SER A 272 -5.93 -1.42 -1.06
N GLY A 273 -5.88 -2.49 -0.27
CA GLY A 273 -5.34 -3.78 -0.65
C GLY A 273 -3.81 -3.86 -0.68
N TRP A 274 -3.31 -5.01 -0.22
CA TRP A 274 -1.88 -5.32 -0.24
C TRP A 274 -1.64 -6.59 -1.06
N PRO A 275 -1.51 -6.49 -2.41
CA PRO A 275 -1.21 -7.65 -3.23
C PRO A 275 0.18 -8.20 -2.94
N MET A 276 0.27 -9.52 -2.80
CA MET A 276 1.49 -10.28 -2.91
C MET A 276 1.75 -10.55 -4.39
N VAL A 277 2.76 -9.92 -4.96
CA VAL A 277 3.08 -10.07 -6.39
C VAL A 277 4.32 -10.90 -6.64
N VAL A 278 4.30 -11.64 -7.73
CA VAL A 278 5.37 -12.48 -8.23
C VAL A 278 5.60 -12.22 -9.71
N HIS A 279 6.74 -12.65 -10.26
CA HIS A 279 6.93 -12.66 -11.71
C HIS A 279 5.98 -13.68 -12.37
N LYS A 280 5.44 -13.37 -13.55
CA LYS A 280 4.48 -14.24 -14.27
C LYS A 280 5.03 -15.65 -14.58
N ASP A 281 6.35 -15.80 -14.67
CA ASP A 281 7.05 -17.06 -14.96
C ASP A 281 7.44 -17.83 -13.69
N MET A 282 6.93 -17.45 -12.50
CA MET A 282 7.10 -18.28 -11.31
C MET A 282 6.50 -19.66 -11.58
N PRO A 283 7.16 -20.78 -11.19
CA PRO A 283 6.56 -22.09 -11.35
C PRO A 283 5.21 -22.20 -10.64
N GLU A 284 4.22 -22.81 -11.29
CA GLU A 284 2.86 -22.94 -10.75
C GLU A 284 2.83 -23.65 -9.39
N GLU A 285 3.68 -24.68 -9.20
CA GLU A 285 3.78 -25.41 -7.95
C GLU A 285 4.29 -24.53 -6.79
N VAL A 286 5.19 -23.59 -7.08
CA VAL A 286 5.67 -22.62 -6.06
C VAL A 286 4.55 -21.64 -5.70
N ALA A 287 3.84 -21.12 -6.71
CA ALA A 287 2.71 -20.21 -6.49
C ALA A 287 1.57 -20.90 -5.71
N TYR A 288 1.28 -22.17 -6.03
CA TYR A 288 0.32 -22.98 -5.30
C TYR A 288 0.73 -23.16 -3.83
N ALA A 289 1.99 -23.52 -3.58
CA ALA A 289 2.52 -23.71 -2.23
C ALA A 289 2.53 -22.43 -1.39
N LEU A 290 2.69 -21.25 -2.02
CA LEU A 290 2.52 -19.95 -1.34
C LEU A 290 1.08 -19.77 -0.85
N CYS A 291 0.09 -20.14 -1.66
CA CYS A 291 -1.31 -20.10 -1.23
C CYS A 291 -1.61 -21.09 -0.09
N GLU A 292 -1.08 -22.31 -0.15
CA GLU A 292 -1.18 -23.28 0.96
C GLU A 292 -0.58 -22.72 2.26
N ALA A 293 0.58 -22.06 2.17
CA ALA A 293 1.23 -21.48 3.32
C ALA A 293 0.41 -20.31 3.92
N ILE A 294 -0.21 -19.48 3.07
CA ILE A 294 -1.14 -18.43 3.50
C ILE A 294 -2.34 -19.04 4.23
N GLU A 295 -2.98 -20.05 3.64
CA GLU A 295 -4.12 -20.73 4.25
C GLU A 295 -3.76 -21.34 5.60
N ALA A 296 -2.62 -22.02 5.70
CA ALA A 296 -2.14 -22.63 6.94
C ALA A 296 -1.82 -21.60 8.05
N ARG A 297 -1.66 -20.32 7.70
CA ARG A 297 -1.31 -19.23 8.62
C ARG A 297 -2.38 -18.15 8.74
N LYS A 298 -3.58 -18.40 8.23
CA LYS A 298 -4.68 -17.42 8.23
C LYS A 298 -4.99 -16.85 9.60
N ASP A 299 -4.88 -17.66 10.67
CA ASP A 299 -5.17 -17.24 12.03
C ASP A 299 -4.07 -16.36 12.64
N LEU A 300 -2.88 -16.34 12.02
CA LEU A 300 -1.73 -15.53 12.44
C LEU A 300 -1.56 -14.27 11.58
N MET A 301 -2.39 -14.10 10.54
CA MET A 301 -2.36 -12.95 9.65
C MET A 301 -3.51 -12.01 10.03
N PRO A 302 -3.26 -10.97 10.86
CA PRO A 302 -4.33 -10.08 11.28
C PRO A 302 -4.82 -9.25 10.10
N THR A 303 -6.13 -9.08 10.05
CA THR A 303 -6.78 -8.08 9.21
C THR A 303 -6.89 -6.76 9.99
N ASP A 304 -7.23 -5.68 9.29
CA ASP A 304 -7.51 -4.37 9.92
C ASP A 304 -8.56 -4.43 11.06
N ASN A 305 -9.42 -5.43 11.05
CA ASN A 305 -10.48 -5.63 12.04
C ASN A 305 -10.14 -6.71 13.09
N TYR A 306 -8.92 -7.20 13.13
CA TYR A 306 -8.46 -8.29 14.01
C TYR A 306 -9.26 -9.59 13.86
N LYS A 307 -9.91 -9.78 12.73
CA LYS A 307 -10.57 -11.04 12.38
C LYS A 307 -9.57 -11.98 11.73
N PRO A 308 -9.75 -13.29 11.82
CA PRO A 308 -9.02 -14.24 11.02
C PRO A 308 -9.12 -13.89 9.53
N LEU A 309 -8.05 -14.12 8.79
CA LEU A 309 -8.00 -13.85 7.36
C LEU A 309 -9.02 -14.73 6.62
N ASP A 310 -9.90 -14.11 5.86
CA ASP A 310 -10.80 -14.82 4.95
C ASP A 310 -10.03 -15.14 3.65
N ILE A 311 -9.76 -16.42 3.41
CA ILE A 311 -9.01 -16.86 2.25
C ILE A 311 -9.77 -16.57 0.95
N ALA A 312 -11.09 -16.63 0.95
CA ALA A 312 -11.90 -16.30 -0.22
C ALA A 312 -11.75 -14.84 -0.62
N GLN A 313 -11.59 -13.93 0.35
CA GLN A 313 -11.38 -12.50 0.09
C GLN A 313 -10.04 -12.24 -0.62
N LEU A 314 -9.01 -13.08 -0.40
CA LEU A 314 -7.69 -12.89 -1.01
C LEU A 314 -7.68 -13.04 -2.54
N CYS A 315 -8.67 -13.72 -3.10
CA CYS A 315 -8.83 -13.96 -4.53
C CYS A 315 -10.09 -13.30 -5.13
N ALA A 316 -10.89 -12.65 -4.31
CA ALA A 316 -12.05 -11.86 -4.73
C ALA A 316 -11.64 -10.42 -5.08
N ASP A 317 -12.40 -9.76 -5.96
CA ASP A 317 -12.25 -8.32 -6.21
C ASP A 317 -13.25 -7.57 -5.34
N ASP A 318 -12.80 -7.04 -4.22
CA ASP A 318 -13.63 -6.21 -3.33
C ASP A 318 -12.95 -4.87 -2.98
N ASP A 319 -13.65 -4.04 -2.20
CA ASP A 319 -13.20 -2.68 -1.89
C ASP A 319 -12.02 -2.65 -0.91
N GLU A 320 -11.83 -3.69 -0.11
CA GLU A 320 -10.68 -3.79 0.80
C GLU A 320 -9.51 -4.58 0.18
N ALA A 321 -9.80 -5.43 -0.81
CA ALA A 321 -8.82 -6.27 -1.52
C ALA A 321 -8.96 -6.19 -3.05
N PRO A 322 -8.79 -4.98 -3.65
CA PRO A 322 -9.02 -4.81 -5.09
C PRO A 322 -8.01 -5.58 -5.94
N GLN A 323 -8.53 -6.43 -6.83
CA GLN A 323 -7.75 -7.27 -7.75
C GLN A 323 -7.27 -6.49 -8.97
N GLY A 324 -6.27 -5.63 -8.78
CA GLY A 324 -5.70 -4.83 -9.88
C GLY A 324 -4.76 -5.59 -10.82
N VAL A 325 -4.31 -6.78 -10.42
CA VAL A 325 -3.39 -7.66 -11.14
C VAL A 325 -3.97 -9.07 -11.20
N PRO A 326 -3.99 -9.73 -12.37
CA PRO A 326 -4.48 -11.10 -12.46
C PRO A 326 -3.73 -12.06 -11.54
N LEU A 327 -4.45 -13.03 -10.97
CA LEU A 327 -3.86 -14.09 -10.18
C LEU A 327 -2.90 -14.94 -11.03
N HIS A 328 -1.87 -15.47 -10.37
CA HIS A 328 -0.97 -16.46 -10.97
C HIS A 328 -1.71 -17.77 -11.23
N PRO A 329 -1.44 -18.51 -12.35
CA PRO A 329 -2.13 -19.76 -12.65
C PRO A 329 -2.10 -20.78 -11.49
N GLY A 330 -0.97 -20.94 -10.80
CA GLY A 330 -0.89 -21.80 -9.60
C GLY A 330 -1.77 -21.33 -8.44
N ALA A 331 -1.94 -20.01 -8.26
CA ALA A 331 -2.85 -19.47 -7.27
C ALA A 331 -4.32 -19.71 -7.69
N VAL A 332 -4.66 -19.49 -8.96
CA VAL A 332 -6.00 -19.80 -9.50
C VAL A 332 -6.36 -21.26 -9.26
N ARG A 333 -5.42 -22.18 -9.56
CA ARG A 333 -5.61 -23.63 -9.32
C ARG A 333 -5.89 -23.91 -7.84
N PHE A 334 -5.08 -23.38 -6.94
CA PHE A 334 -5.28 -23.52 -5.49
C PHE A 334 -6.67 -23.06 -5.05
N TYR A 335 -7.03 -21.82 -5.40
CA TYR A 335 -8.28 -21.23 -4.94
C TYR A 335 -9.51 -21.97 -5.51
N ARG A 336 -9.42 -22.50 -6.75
CA ARG A 336 -10.48 -23.34 -7.32
C ARG A 336 -10.59 -24.70 -6.66
N GLU A 337 -9.48 -25.40 -6.46
CA GLU A 337 -9.46 -26.73 -5.80
C GLU A 337 -9.98 -26.66 -4.36
N ARG A 338 -9.78 -25.53 -3.68
CA ARG A 338 -10.28 -25.29 -2.32
C ARG A 338 -11.69 -24.69 -2.29
N GLY A 339 -12.30 -24.39 -3.44
CA GLY A 339 -13.65 -23.81 -3.53
C GLY A 339 -13.74 -22.34 -3.17
N TYR A 340 -12.63 -21.60 -3.08
CA TYR A 340 -12.60 -20.16 -2.81
C TYR A 340 -12.85 -19.32 -4.08
N LEU A 341 -12.53 -19.85 -5.25
CA LEU A 341 -12.74 -19.23 -6.55
C LEU A 341 -13.62 -20.13 -7.42
N LYS A 342 -14.63 -19.56 -8.08
CA LYS A 342 -15.52 -20.25 -9.01
C LYS A 342 -14.87 -20.52 -10.37
#